data_b5e8177ded94ebff62568d889e49f69a
#
_entry.id   b5e8177ded94ebff62568d889e49f69a
#
_cell.length_a   1.000
_cell.length_b   1.000
_cell.length_c   1.000
_cell.angle_alpha   90.00
_cell.angle_beta   90.00
_cell.angle_gamma   90.00
#
_symmetry.space_group_name_H-M   'P 1'
#
loop_
_entity.id
_entity.type
_entity.pdbx_description
1 polymer ?
#
loop_
_entity_poly.entity_id
_entity_poly.type
_entity_poly.pdbx_seq_one_letter_code
_entity_poly.pdbx_strand_id
1 'polypeptide(L)'
;MSQAPSESNNNMPLTKVAVIGGGVIGGGWVARFLMMGCDVTVFDPDPEAERKIAEVLANARRSLPGLFDHRLPDEGVLSFADSLADAVCDAQWVSECVPERLDLKQKVYQQIQQSCSSTAIIASSTSGFKPSELQQGSNRPQQIIVAHPFNPVYLIPVVELVGDSQTTTTAAEVITQLGMKPLLVRKEIDAHIADRLLEAVWREGLWLINDGVASTQEIDDAITYGFGLRWAQMGLFETYRVAGGEAGMAHFMKQFGPALKWPWTKLMDVPELTDELVKTISDQSDAQSGMYSIRELERIRDDNLVSIMRGLKGQNWGAGRLLKQIDRRLDQTKDLDHNQLLTTISRVIPINWTDYNGHLNDSRYAQVFSEAVDSVMHTVGADEVYVKAGMSYFTVDVQITYVDECHAGDAIEVITKVTEGEGKKLRLQHAMFDAHKKLLATSEALLIHVDLGTRKACSPLPAVSNCLAKLALAHQALRAPQDHHKAQ
;
A
#
# COMPACT_ATOMS: atom_id res chain seq x y z
N MET A 1 -7.08 27.72 -7.77
CA MET A 1 -8.38 27.18 -8.22
C MET A 1 -8.07 26.04 -9.17
N SER A 2 -8.04 24.80 -8.71
CA SER A 2 -7.91 23.62 -9.56
C SER A 2 -9.31 23.03 -9.73
N GLN A 3 -9.74 22.96 -10.98
CA GLN A 3 -10.98 22.32 -11.37
C GLN A 3 -10.97 20.85 -10.94
N ALA A 4 -12.05 20.38 -10.34
CA ALA A 4 -12.32 18.98 -10.13
C ALA A 4 -12.41 18.26 -11.48
N PRO A 5 -11.90 17.03 -11.63
CA PRO A 5 -12.07 16.26 -12.85
C PRO A 5 -13.54 15.91 -13.03
N SER A 6 -14.07 16.14 -14.23
CA SER A 6 -15.40 15.77 -14.67
C SER A 6 -15.59 14.26 -14.60
N GLU A 7 -16.66 13.83 -13.95
CA GLU A 7 -17.19 12.48 -14.06
C GLU A 7 -17.63 12.21 -15.51
N SER A 8 -17.01 11.24 -16.14
CA SER A 8 -17.57 10.28 -17.11
C SER A 8 -16.46 9.59 -17.89
N ASN A 9 -16.03 8.44 -17.41
CA ASN A 9 -15.57 7.38 -18.31
C ASN A 9 -16.04 6.05 -17.72
N ASN A 10 -16.83 5.32 -18.50
CA ASN A 10 -17.18 3.91 -18.28
C ASN A 10 -15.92 3.03 -18.40
N ASN A 11 -14.98 3.16 -17.49
CA ASN A 11 -13.87 2.24 -17.39
C ASN A 11 -14.34 0.99 -16.64
N MET A 12 -14.48 -0.12 -17.37
CA MET A 12 -14.67 -1.42 -16.74
C MET A 12 -13.51 -1.66 -15.77
N PRO A 13 -13.79 -2.17 -14.56
CA PRO A 13 -12.73 -2.46 -13.61
C PRO A 13 -11.73 -3.45 -14.23
N LEU A 14 -10.44 -3.28 -13.92
CA LEU A 14 -9.40 -4.25 -14.29
C LEU A 14 -9.70 -5.58 -13.60
N THR A 15 -9.89 -6.64 -14.37
CA THR A 15 -10.22 -7.97 -13.84
C THR A 15 -9.27 -9.06 -14.31
N LYS A 16 -8.70 -8.93 -15.52
CA LYS A 16 -7.82 -9.95 -16.13
C LYS A 16 -6.46 -9.37 -16.50
N VAL A 17 -5.43 -9.95 -15.97
CA VAL A 17 -4.04 -9.50 -16.11
C VAL A 17 -3.16 -10.66 -16.55
N ALA A 18 -2.20 -10.38 -17.43
CA ALA A 18 -1.11 -11.30 -17.73
C ALA A 18 0.21 -10.77 -17.14
N VAL A 19 1.04 -11.67 -16.63
CA VAL A 19 2.42 -11.38 -16.22
C VAL A 19 3.37 -12.28 -17.00
N ILE A 20 4.26 -11.66 -17.76
CA ILE A 20 5.26 -12.34 -18.58
C ILE A 20 6.62 -12.20 -17.90
N GLY A 21 7.10 -13.31 -17.32
CA GLY A 21 8.27 -13.35 -16.46
C GLY A 21 7.90 -13.40 -14.97
N GLY A 22 8.15 -14.52 -14.30
CA GLY A 22 7.82 -14.83 -12.90
C GLY A 22 8.95 -14.59 -11.90
N GLY A 23 9.93 -13.75 -12.25
CA GLY A 23 11.03 -13.36 -11.34
C GLY A 23 10.55 -12.49 -10.17
N VAL A 24 11.49 -11.88 -9.44
CA VAL A 24 11.18 -11.04 -8.25
C VAL A 24 10.16 -9.94 -8.53
N ILE A 25 10.32 -9.21 -9.64
CA ILE A 25 9.42 -8.12 -10.04
C ILE A 25 8.08 -8.67 -10.51
N GLY A 26 8.10 -9.70 -11.40
CA GLY A 26 6.87 -10.33 -11.88
C GLY A 26 6.06 -10.98 -10.76
N GLY A 27 6.71 -11.71 -9.86
CA GLY A 27 6.06 -12.26 -8.66
C GLY A 27 5.44 -11.18 -7.77
N GLY A 28 6.11 -10.03 -7.64
CA GLY A 28 5.58 -8.88 -6.92
C GLY A 28 4.35 -8.27 -7.59
N TRP A 29 4.30 -8.17 -8.92
CA TRP A 29 3.11 -7.78 -9.67
C TRP A 29 1.98 -8.79 -9.53
N VAL A 30 2.28 -10.10 -9.67
CA VAL A 30 1.30 -11.17 -9.41
C VAL A 30 0.64 -10.99 -8.07
N ALA A 31 1.43 -10.79 -7.01
CA ALA A 31 0.92 -10.59 -5.66
C ALA A 31 0.03 -9.35 -5.57
N ARG A 32 0.46 -8.22 -6.15
CA ARG A 32 -0.32 -6.98 -6.08
C ARG A 32 -1.65 -7.09 -6.80
N PHE A 33 -1.68 -7.67 -8.01
CA PHE A 33 -2.91 -7.85 -8.78
C PHE A 33 -3.88 -8.80 -8.08
N LEU A 34 -3.42 -9.99 -7.68
CA LEU A 34 -4.26 -10.99 -7.02
C LEU A 34 -4.91 -10.44 -5.76
N MET A 35 -4.13 -9.83 -4.87
CA MET A 35 -4.63 -9.32 -3.60
C MET A 35 -5.52 -8.08 -3.74
N MET A 36 -5.54 -7.48 -4.93
CA MET A 36 -6.50 -6.41 -5.27
C MET A 36 -7.68 -6.90 -6.11
N GLY A 37 -7.88 -8.24 -6.20
CA GLY A 37 -9.05 -8.88 -6.77
C GLY A 37 -8.98 -9.14 -8.28
N CYS A 38 -7.80 -9.05 -8.91
CA CYS A 38 -7.63 -9.35 -10.34
C CYS A 38 -7.25 -10.81 -10.55
N ASP A 39 -7.82 -11.45 -11.56
CA ASP A 39 -7.35 -12.74 -12.06
C ASP A 39 -6.02 -12.54 -12.80
N VAL A 40 -5.03 -13.39 -12.52
CA VAL A 40 -3.69 -13.28 -13.07
C VAL A 40 -3.30 -14.56 -13.78
N THR A 41 -2.92 -14.44 -15.05
CA THR A 41 -2.32 -15.53 -15.82
C THR A 41 -0.83 -15.24 -16.02
N VAL A 42 0.02 -16.18 -15.60
CA VAL A 42 1.47 -16.06 -15.70
C VAL A 42 2.00 -16.93 -16.82
N PHE A 43 2.97 -16.41 -17.58
CA PHE A 43 3.81 -17.19 -18.46
C PHE A 43 5.28 -16.94 -18.14
N ASP A 44 6.00 -18.00 -17.82
CA ASP A 44 7.46 -17.99 -17.63
C ASP A 44 8.01 -19.35 -18.10
N PRO A 45 9.08 -19.38 -18.91
CA PRO A 45 9.71 -20.65 -19.35
C PRO A 45 10.50 -21.36 -18.23
N ASP A 46 10.75 -20.71 -17.08
CA ASP A 46 11.44 -21.32 -15.94
C ASP A 46 10.49 -22.28 -15.21
N PRO A 47 10.80 -23.59 -15.12
CA PRO A 47 9.96 -24.54 -14.40
C PRO A 47 9.84 -24.25 -12.88
N GLU A 48 10.72 -23.43 -12.31
CA GLU A 48 10.68 -23.01 -10.92
C GLU A 48 9.85 -21.74 -10.69
N ALA A 49 9.27 -21.14 -11.73
CA ALA A 49 8.54 -19.87 -11.63
C ALA A 49 7.37 -19.97 -10.65
N GLU A 50 6.59 -21.05 -10.70
CA GLU A 50 5.45 -21.28 -9.80
C GLU A 50 5.90 -21.28 -8.32
N ARG A 51 6.97 -22.02 -7.99
CA ARG A 51 7.52 -22.06 -6.64
C ARG A 51 8.01 -20.67 -6.17
N LYS A 52 8.74 -19.96 -7.06
CA LYS A 52 9.26 -18.61 -6.75
C LYS A 52 8.13 -17.61 -6.49
N ILE A 53 7.08 -17.64 -7.31
CA ILE A 53 5.90 -16.80 -7.15
C ILE A 53 5.16 -17.14 -5.85
N ALA A 54 5.03 -18.42 -5.50
CA ALA A 54 4.39 -18.85 -4.25
C ALA A 54 5.10 -18.27 -3.02
N GLU A 55 6.44 -18.19 -3.02
CA GLU A 55 7.21 -17.57 -1.94
C GLU A 55 6.96 -16.06 -1.83
N VAL A 56 6.90 -15.34 -2.96
CA VAL A 56 6.58 -13.91 -2.98
C VAL A 56 5.15 -13.67 -2.49
N LEU A 57 4.19 -14.48 -2.92
CA LEU A 57 2.80 -14.43 -2.47
C LEU A 57 2.67 -14.68 -0.96
N ALA A 58 3.42 -15.62 -0.41
CA ALA A 58 3.41 -15.88 1.04
C ALA A 58 3.86 -14.63 1.83
N ASN A 59 4.92 -13.94 1.36
CA ASN A 59 5.36 -12.69 1.97
C ASN A 59 4.32 -11.56 1.81
N ALA A 60 3.72 -11.43 0.63
CA ALA A 60 2.71 -10.41 0.36
C ALA A 60 1.43 -10.61 1.20
N ARG A 61 0.94 -11.84 1.30
CA ARG A 61 -0.24 -12.19 2.12
C ARG A 61 -0.03 -11.90 3.60
N ARG A 62 1.21 -12.06 4.07
CA ARG A 62 1.59 -11.72 5.45
C ARG A 62 1.64 -10.21 5.70
N SER A 63 2.13 -9.42 4.73
CA SER A 63 2.51 -8.02 4.96
C SER A 63 1.52 -7.00 4.39
N LEU A 64 1.05 -7.16 3.15
CA LEU A 64 0.21 -6.17 2.48
C LEU A 64 -1.10 -5.85 3.21
N PRO A 65 -1.88 -6.84 3.74
CA PRO A 65 -3.11 -6.55 4.45
C PRO A 65 -2.90 -5.69 5.70
N GLY A 66 -1.72 -5.81 6.34
CA GLY A 66 -1.36 -5.03 7.51
C GLY A 66 -1.27 -3.51 7.28
N LEU A 67 -1.22 -3.04 6.04
CA LEU A 67 -1.24 -1.61 5.71
C LEU A 67 -2.64 -0.97 5.89
N PHE A 68 -3.70 -1.75 5.76
CA PHE A 68 -5.07 -1.27 5.65
C PHE A 68 -5.86 -1.51 6.94
N ASP A 69 -6.84 -0.65 7.19
CA ASP A 69 -7.77 -0.77 8.31
C ASP A 69 -9.04 -1.53 7.90
N HIS A 70 -9.19 -1.82 6.61
CA HIS A 70 -10.25 -2.62 6.03
C HIS A 70 -9.69 -3.84 5.31
N ARG A 71 -10.49 -4.90 5.24
CA ARG A 71 -10.12 -6.11 4.50
C ARG A 71 -9.94 -5.78 3.02
N LEU A 72 -8.90 -6.32 2.41
CA LEU A 72 -8.71 -6.29 0.96
C LEU A 72 -9.84 -7.07 0.27
N PRO A 73 -10.09 -6.81 -1.03
CA PRO A 73 -10.98 -7.64 -1.84
C PRO A 73 -10.61 -9.12 -1.74
N ASP A 74 -11.54 -10.00 -2.09
CA ASP A 74 -11.21 -11.40 -2.25
C ASP A 74 -10.14 -11.56 -3.33
N GLU A 75 -9.16 -12.45 -3.09
CA GLU A 75 -8.07 -12.67 -4.05
C GLU A 75 -8.63 -13.18 -5.37
N GLY A 76 -8.06 -12.67 -6.46
CA GLY A 76 -8.31 -13.21 -7.80
C GLY A 76 -7.75 -14.62 -7.98
N VAL A 77 -8.01 -15.21 -9.14
CA VAL A 77 -7.53 -16.55 -9.51
C VAL A 77 -6.15 -16.45 -10.14
N LEU A 78 -5.17 -17.24 -9.63
CA LEU A 78 -3.86 -17.41 -10.24
C LEU A 78 -3.85 -18.62 -11.17
N SER A 79 -3.40 -18.44 -12.39
CA SER A 79 -3.19 -19.51 -13.36
C SER A 79 -1.83 -19.37 -14.05
N PHE A 80 -1.30 -20.50 -14.55
CA PHE A 80 -0.07 -20.56 -15.33
C PHE A 80 -0.41 -21.07 -16.72
N ALA A 81 0.04 -20.36 -17.75
CA ALA A 81 -0.21 -20.72 -19.14
C ALA A 81 0.97 -21.48 -19.73
N ASP A 82 0.68 -22.44 -20.61
CA ASP A 82 1.69 -23.22 -21.33
C ASP A 82 2.37 -22.41 -22.46
N SER A 83 1.72 -21.31 -22.89
CA SER A 83 2.28 -20.44 -23.91
C SER A 83 2.02 -18.94 -23.58
N LEU A 84 2.89 -18.09 -24.14
CA LEU A 84 2.72 -16.64 -24.05
C LEU A 84 1.40 -16.20 -24.68
N ALA A 85 1.00 -16.81 -25.78
CA ALA A 85 -0.26 -16.49 -26.48
C ALA A 85 -1.48 -16.74 -25.60
N ASP A 86 -1.53 -17.88 -24.91
CA ASP A 86 -2.60 -18.24 -23.99
C ASP A 86 -2.65 -17.30 -22.79
N ALA A 87 -1.49 -16.87 -22.29
CA ALA A 87 -1.42 -15.95 -21.16
C ALA A 87 -2.04 -14.58 -21.46
N VAL A 88 -1.90 -14.07 -22.69
CA VAL A 88 -2.24 -12.68 -23.02
C VAL A 88 -3.56 -12.52 -23.77
N CYS A 89 -4.20 -13.60 -24.21
CA CYS A 89 -5.35 -13.55 -25.14
C CYS A 89 -6.54 -12.76 -24.56
N ASP A 90 -6.79 -12.87 -23.27
CA ASP A 90 -7.91 -12.23 -22.55
C ASP A 90 -7.46 -11.07 -21.66
N ALA A 91 -6.16 -10.77 -21.62
CA ALA A 91 -5.61 -9.78 -20.69
C ALA A 91 -5.97 -8.35 -21.10
N GLN A 92 -6.43 -7.56 -20.14
CA GLN A 92 -6.61 -6.10 -20.25
C GLN A 92 -5.30 -5.35 -20.00
N TRP A 93 -4.43 -5.95 -19.19
CA TRP A 93 -3.10 -5.44 -18.81
C TRP A 93 -2.09 -6.59 -18.91
N VAL A 94 -0.93 -6.32 -19.51
CA VAL A 94 0.18 -7.27 -19.61
C VAL A 94 1.40 -6.64 -18.95
N SER A 95 1.82 -7.14 -17.78
CA SER A 95 3.08 -6.77 -17.14
C SER A 95 4.23 -7.57 -17.76
N GLU A 96 5.15 -6.92 -18.47
CA GLU A 96 6.34 -7.55 -19.01
C GLU A 96 7.50 -7.38 -18.01
N CYS A 97 8.03 -8.51 -17.54
CA CYS A 97 9.07 -8.63 -16.53
C CYS A 97 10.20 -9.57 -16.95
N VAL A 98 10.42 -9.69 -18.25
CA VAL A 98 11.53 -10.53 -18.79
C VAL A 98 12.89 -9.84 -18.53
N PRO A 99 14.02 -10.57 -18.62
CA PRO A 99 15.35 -10.01 -18.40
C PRO A 99 15.64 -8.71 -19.17
N GLU A 100 16.46 -7.83 -18.59
CA GLU A 100 16.74 -6.47 -19.09
C GLU A 100 17.61 -6.50 -20.34
N ARG A 101 17.03 -7.01 -21.43
CA ARG A 101 17.63 -7.13 -22.75
C ARG A 101 16.67 -6.58 -23.81
N LEU A 102 17.07 -5.50 -24.48
CA LEU A 102 16.22 -4.79 -25.43
C LEU A 102 15.74 -5.69 -26.59
N ASP A 103 16.65 -6.49 -27.16
CA ASP A 103 16.35 -7.43 -28.24
C ASP A 103 15.31 -8.50 -27.85
N LEU A 104 15.37 -8.97 -26.61
CA LEU A 104 14.42 -9.93 -26.06
C LEU A 104 13.05 -9.27 -25.84
N LYS A 105 13.03 -8.09 -25.20
CA LYS A 105 11.80 -7.35 -24.91
C LYS A 105 11.04 -7.03 -26.21
N GLN A 106 11.71 -6.51 -27.22
CA GLN A 106 11.10 -6.21 -28.53
C GLN A 106 10.47 -7.45 -29.18
N LYS A 107 11.13 -8.61 -29.12
CA LYS A 107 10.56 -9.88 -29.63
C LYS A 107 9.33 -10.31 -28.84
N VAL A 108 9.40 -10.21 -27.51
CA VAL A 108 8.28 -10.54 -26.63
C VAL A 108 7.07 -9.63 -26.91
N TYR A 109 7.26 -8.32 -27.11
CA TYR A 109 6.15 -7.42 -27.48
C TYR A 109 5.50 -7.78 -28.80
N GLN A 110 6.29 -8.17 -29.82
CA GLN A 110 5.75 -8.64 -31.09
C GLN A 110 4.87 -9.88 -30.90
N GLN A 111 5.29 -10.83 -30.07
CA GLN A 111 4.52 -12.03 -29.75
C GLN A 111 3.25 -11.70 -28.95
N ILE A 112 3.35 -10.83 -27.93
CA ILE A 112 2.19 -10.36 -27.15
C ILE A 112 1.15 -9.74 -28.10
N GLN A 113 1.57 -8.84 -28.99
CA GLN A 113 0.67 -8.13 -29.90
C GLN A 113 0.00 -9.00 -30.94
N GLN A 114 0.51 -10.20 -31.22
CA GLN A 114 -0.15 -11.18 -32.11
C GLN A 114 -1.39 -11.80 -31.48
N SER A 115 -1.44 -11.87 -30.14
CA SER A 115 -2.45 -12.62 -29.41
C SER A 115 -3.31 -11.77 -28.46
N CYS A 116 -2.81 -10.63 -27.97
CA CYS A 116 -3.55 -9.77 -27.06
C CYS A 116 -4.54 -8.86 -27.79
N SER A 117 -5.54 -8.37 -27.04
CA SER A 117 -6.46 -7.34 -27.51
C SER A 117 -5.70 -6.08 -27.95
N SER A 118 -6.21 -5.38 -28.97
CA SER A 118 -5.68 -4.08 -29.40
C SER A 118 -5.84 -2.97 -28.35
N THR A 119 -6.71 -3.18 -27.37
CA THR A 119 -6.95 -2.25 -26.24
C THR A 119 -6.17 -2.60 -24.99
N ALA A 120 -5.49 -3.76 -24.93
CA ALA A 120 -4.68 -4.13 -23.79
C ALA A 120 -3.47 -3.21 -23.64
N ILE A 121 -3.13 -2.84 -22.41
CA ILE A 121 -1.90 -2.10 -22.10
C ILE A 121 -0.75 -3.09 -21.91
N ILE A 122 0.35 -2.88 -22.62
CA ILE A 122 1.59 -3.64 -22.45
C ILE A 122 2.55 -2.76 -21.63
N ALA A 123 2.76 -3.14 -20.38
CA ALA A 123 3.48 -2.39 -19.38
C ALA A 123 4.83 -3.05 -19.08
N SER A 124 5.92 -2.46 -19.56
CA SER A 124 7.27 -2.91 -19.25
C SER A 124 7.71 -2.51 -17.86
N SER A 125 8.28 -3.44 -17.11
CA SER A 125 8.89 -3.17 -15.80
C SER A 125 10.39 -2.80 -15.93
N THR A 126 10.86 -2.38 -17.10
CA THR A 126 12.25 -1.97 -17.31
C THR A 126 12.64 -0.80 -16.41
N SER A 127 13.85 -0.85 -15.87
CA SER A 127 14.42 0.25 -15.08
C SER A 127 15.14 1.29 -15.94
N GLY A 128 15.59 0.93 -17.15
CA GLY A 128 16.50 1.77 -17.96
C GLY A 128 15.97 2.18 -19.31
N PHE A 129 15.30 1.28 -20.06
CA PHE A 129 14.93 1.55 -21.45
C PHE A 129 13.78 2.54 -21.61
N LYS A 130 13.90 3.40 -22.61
CA LYS A 130 12.86 4.35 -22.99
C LYS A 130 11.74 3.66 -23.78
N PRO A 131 10.49 4.12 -23.67
CA PRO A 131 9.39 3.65 -24.51
C PRO A 131 9.72 3.64 -26.01
N SER A 132 10.36 4.69 -26.52
CA SER A 132 10.75 4.79 -27.93
C SER A 132 11.72 3.67 -28.39
N GLU A 133 12.55 3.15 -27.49
CA GLU A 133 13.44 2.01 -27.77
C GLU A 133 12.67 0.69 -27.73
N LEU A 134 11.81 0.50 -26.73
CA LEU A 134 10.98 -0.71 -26.58
C LEU A 134 10.00 -0.89 -27.74
N GLN A 135 9.46 0.19 -28.27
CA GLN A 135 8.44 0.23 -29.30
C GLN A 135 8.97 -0.08 -30.71
N GLN A 136 10.29 -0.13 -30.91
CA GLN A 136 10.88 -0.39 -32.23
C GLN A 136 10.43 -1.74 -32.81
N GLY A 137 9.94 -1.74 -34.04
CA GLY A 137 9.44 -2.93 -34.70
C GLY A 137 8.06 -3.41 -34.25
N SER A 138 7.40 -2.65 -33.35
CA SER A 138 6.05 -2.94 -32.87
C SER A 138 4.99 -2.52 -33.90
N ASN A 139 3.92 -3.33 -34.04
CA ASN A 139 2.76 -3.00 -34.88
C ASN A 139 1.84 -1.96 -34.23
N ARG A 140 1.81 -1.88 -32.91
CA ARG A 140 0.98 -0.96 -32.12
C ARG A 140 1.85 -0.30 -31.02
N PRO A 141 2.75 0.61 -31.39
CA PRO A 141 3.72 1.18 -30.46
C PRO A 141 3.07 1.89 -29.27
N GLN A 142 1.95 2.59 -29.42
CA GLN A 142 1.25 3.30 -28.35
C GLN A 142 0.74 2.37 -27.24
N GLN A 143 0.56 1.08 -27.54
CA GLN A 143 0.13 0.05 -26.58
C GLN A 143 1.23 -0.29 -25.55
N ILE A 144 2.50 -0.02 -25.91
CA ILE A 144 3.67 -0.33 -25.08
C ILE A 144 4.08 0.92 -24.30
N ILE A 145 4.03 0.81 -22.98
CA ILE A 145 4.50 1.85 -22.05
C ILE A 145 5.49 1.26 -21.07
N VAL A 146 6.21 2.11 -20.37
CA VAL A 146 6.92 1.73 -19.15
C VAL A 146 5.99 1.92 -17.95
N ALA A 147 5.91 0.90 -17.09
CA ALA A 147 5.32 0.96 -15.77
C ALA A 147 6.34 0.39 -14.78
N HIS A 148 7.28 1.25 -14.37
CA HIS A 148 8.43 0.88 -13.54
C HIS A 148 8.06 0.87 -12.06
N PRO A 149 7.99 -0.31 -11.40
CA PRO A 149 7.72 -0.44 -9.98
C PRO A 149 9.02 -0.47 -9.18
N PHE A 150 8.91 -0.40 -7.84
CA PHE A 150 10.01 -0.65 -6.92
C PHE A 150 9.79 -1.91 -6.08
N ASN A 151 10.86 -2.66 -5.86
CA ASN A 151 10.83 -3.87 -5.04
C ASN A 151 10.77 -3.55 -3.54
N PRO A 152 9.86 -4.15 -2.76
CA PRO A 152 8.85 -5.13 -3.15
C PRO A 152 7.60 -4.47 -3.74
N VAL A 153 7.22 -4.89 -4.95
CA VAL A 153 6.11 -4.28 -5.74
C VAL A 153 4.78 -4.31 -4.99
N TYR A 154 4.55 -5.32 -4.16
CA TYR A 154 3.33 -5.44 -3.36
C TYR A 154 3.25 -4.46 -2.18
N LEU A 155 4.36 -3.81 -1.77
CA LEU A 155 4.38 -2.83 -0.66
C LEU A 155 4.74 -1.42 -1.12
N ILE A 156 5.82 -1.24 -1.89
CA ILE A 156 6.24 0.09 -2.35
C ILE A 156 5.21 0.62 -3.35
N PRO A 157 4.53 1.74 -3.04
CA PRO A 157 3.36 2.11 -3.81
C PRO A 157 3.66 2.85 -5.12
N VAL A 158 4.86 3.38 -5.33
CA VAL A 158 5.15 4.19 -6.53
C VAL A 158 5.32 3.32 -7.77
N VAL A 159 4.73 3.77 -8.90
CA VAL A 159 4.95 3.23 -10.24
C VAL A 159 5.19 4.40 -11.19
N GLU A 160 6.35 4.44 -11.83
CA GLU A 160 6.67 5.44 -12.84
C GLU A 160 6.03 5.03 -14.17
N LEU A 161 5.26 5.93 -14.77
CA LEU A 161 4.57 5.72 -16.04
C LEU A 161 5.17 6.60 -17.11
N VAL A 162 5.69 5.99 -18.19
CA VAL A 162 6.33 6.70 -19.32
C VAL A 162 5.79 6.12 -20.62
N GLY A 163 5.39 6.98 -21.56
CA GLY A 163 4.89 6.56 -22.87
C GLY A 163 3.87 7.52 -23.46
N ASP A 164 3.02 6.99 -24.35
CA ASP A 164 1.93 7.75 -24.93
C ASP A 164 1.01 8.35 -23.86
N SER A 165 0.59 9.61 -24.04
CA SER A 165 -0.13 10.36 -23.00
C SER A 165 -1.51 9.77 -22.69
N GLN A 166 -2.23 9.26 -23.68
CA GLN A 166 -3.53 8.64 -23.49
C GLN A 166 -3.40 7.31 -22.76
N THR A 167 -2.48 6.47 -23.20
CA THR A 167 -2.21 5.15 -22.60
C THR A 167 -1.71 5.28 -21.16
N THR A 168 -0.81 6.22 -20.88
CA THR A 168 -0.30 6.47 -19.52
C THR A 168 -1.37 7.06 -18.59
N THR A 169 -2.34 7.82 -19.13
CA THR A 169 -3.48 8.30 -18.34
C THR A 169 -4.37 7.14 -17.91
N THR A 170 -4.72 6.25 -18.83
CA THR A 170 -5.48 5.03 -18.50
C THR A 170 -4.70 4.12 -17.54
N ALA A 171 -3.39 3.97 -17.77
CA ALA A 171 -2.52 3.21 -16.87
C ALA A 171 -2.49 3.80 -15.45
N ALA A 172 -2.52 5.14 -15.31
CA ALA A 172 -2.55 5.80 -14.01
C ALA A 172 -3.84 5.50 -13.23
N GLU A 173 -4.97 5.36 -13.93
CA GLU A 173 -6.24 4.93 -13.32
C GLU A 173 -6.12 3.48 -12.81
N VAL A 174 -5.57 2.57 -13.62
CA VAL A 174 -5.31 1.18 -13.22
C VAL A 174 -4.40 1.11 -11.99
N ILE A 175 -3.25 1.80 -12.00
CA ILE A 175 -2.31 1.84 -10.87
C ILE A 175 -2.99 2.40 -9.61
N THR A 176 -3.85 3.41 -9.77
CA THR A 176 -4.64 3.95 -8.65
C THR A 176 -5.68 2.94 -8.14
N GLN A 177 -6.34 2.18 -9.00
CA GLN A 177 -7.27 1.11 -8.60
C GLN A 177 -6.56 0.02 -7.79
N LEU A 178 -5.33 -0.31 -8.15
CA LEU A 178 -4.47 -1.23 -7.40
C LEU A 178 -3.99 -0.67 -6.05
N GLY A 179 -4.38 0.54 -5.67
CA GLY A 179 -3.93 1.17 -4.44
C GLY A 179 -2.46 1.60 -4.49
N MET A 180 -1.94 1.90 -5.67
CA MET A 180 -0.59 2.38 -5.88
C MET A 180 -0.56 3.84 -6.34
N LYS A 181 0.60 4.46 -6.35
CA LYS A 181 0.81 5.87 -6.71
C LYS A 181 1.42 5.98 -8.10
N PRO A 182 0.66 6.35 -9.14
CA PRO A 182 1.24 6.64 -10.44
C PRO A 182 2.09 7.91 -10.37
N LEU A 183 3.29 7.84 -10.94
CA LEU A 183 4.17 8.97 -11.18
C LEU A 183 4.35 9.15 -12.69
N LEU A 184 3.61 10.10 -13.26
CA LEU A 184 3.68 10.38 -14.69
C LEU A 184 4.98 11.10 -15.04
N VAL A 185 5.83 10.47 -15.83
CA VAL A 185 7.08 11.05 -16.33
C VAL A 185 6.81 11.81 -17.62
N ARG A 186 6.94 13.14 -17.58
CA ARG A 186 6.53 14.03 -18.67
C ARG A 186 7.33 13.90 -19.97
N LYS A 187 8.54 13.38 -19.86
CA LYS A 187 9.45 13.21 -20.99
C LYS A 187 10.28 11.96 -20.73
N GLU A 188 10.39 11.10 -21.73
CA GLU A 188 11.25 9.92 -21.63
C GLU A 188 12.72 10.30 -21.42
N ILE A 189 13.34 9.68 -20.46
CA ILE A 189 14.75 9.79 -20.12
C ILE A 189 15.27 8.39 -19.73
N ASP A 190 16.57 8.19 -19.84
CA ASP A 190 17.21 6.97 -19.35
C ASP A 190 17.03 6.87 -17.83
N ALA A 191 16.72 5.67 -17.33
CA ALA A 191 16.53 5.34 -15.90
C ALA A 191 15.42 6.16 -15.19
N HIS A 192 14.51 6.76 -15.94
CA HIS A 192 13.34 7.51 -15.44
C HIS A 192 13.68 8.54 -14.34
N ILE A 193 12.81 8.78 -13.36
CA ILE A 193 13.08 9.79 -12.30
C ILE A 193 13.67 9.12 -11.07
N ALA A 194 12.98 8.12 -10.53
CA ALA A 194 13.31 7.59 -9.22
C ALA A 194 14.57 6.71 -9.26
N ASP A 195 14.71 5.89 -10.30
CA ASP A 195 15.90 5.06 -10.47
C ASP A 195 17.14 5.91 -10.73
N ARG A 196 17.01 6.99 -11.54
CA ARG A 196 18.10 7.94 -11.74
C ARG A 196 18.59 8.60 -10.45
N LEU A 197 17.68 8.87 -9.51
CA LEU A 197 18.04 9.40 -8.18
C LEU A 197 18.72 8.32 -7.33
N LEU A 198 18.20 7.08 -7.38
CA LEU A 198 18.78 5.94 -6.68
C LEU A 198 20.21 5.65 -7.16
N GLU A 199 20.42 5.61 -8.48
CA GLU A 199 21.71 5.38 -9.11
C GLU A 199 22.76 6.45 -8.71
N ALA A 200 22.35 7.71 -8.57
CA ALA A 200 23.25 8.76 -8.13
C ALA A 200 23.80 8.49 -6.73
N VAL A 201 22.96 8.04 -5.78
CA VAL A 201 23.39 7.70 -4.42
C VAL A 201 24.25 6.44 -4.43
N TRP A 202 23.90 5.43 -5.20
CA TRP A 202 24.67 4.19 -5.28
C TRP A 202 26.07 4.41 -5.83
N ARG A 203 26.22 5.20 -6.90
CA ARG A 203 27.53 5.55 -7.47
C ARG A 203 28.45 6.23 -6.46
N GLU A 204 27.92 7.17 -5.66
CA GLU A 204 28.70 7.80 -4.59
C GLU A 204 29.10 6.76 -3.51
N GLY A 205 28.20 5.85 -3.15
CA GLY A 205 28.52 4.77 -2.21
C GLY A 205 29.67 3.88 -2.69
N LEU A 206 29.69 3.53 -3.98
CA LEU A 206 30.78 2.74 -4.57
C LEU A 206 32.12 3.48 -4.48
N TRP A 207 32.15 4.80 -4.73
CA TRP A 207 33.37 5.60 -4.62
C TRP A 207 33.86 5.74 -3.17
N LEU A 208 32.96 5.89 -2.19
CA LEU A 208 33.34 5.96 -0.77
C LEU A 208 34.01 4.66 -0.31
N ILE A 209 33.57 3.50 -0.80
CA ILE A 209 34.22 2.21 -0.50
C ILE A 209 35.56 2.09 -1.25
N ASN A 210 35.57 2.37 -2.57
CA ASN A 210 36.77 2.29 -3.40
C ASN A 210 37.92 3.16 -2.88
N ASP A 211 37.60 4.36 -2.41
CA ASP A 211 38.58 5.32 -1.88
C ASP A 211 38.93 5.02 -0.39
N GLY A 212 38.36 3.97 0.21
CA GLY A 212 38.61 3.59 1.61
C GLY A 212 38.07 4.58 2.64
N VAL A 213 37.07 5.38 2.27
CA VAL A 213 36.46 6.41 3.15
C VAL A 213 35.49 5.79 4.11
N ALA A 214 34.68 4.82 3.65
CA ALA A 214 33.64 4.18 4.43
C ALA A 214 33.43 2.71 4.03
N SER A 215 32.91 1.92 4.95
CA SER A 215 32.40 0.57 4.72
C SER A 215 30.93 0.61 4.29
N THR A 216 30.40 -0.53 3.82
CA THR A 216 28.97 -0.67 3.51
C THR A 216 28.09 -0.33 4.70
N GLN A 217 28.45 -0.79 5.91
CA GLN A 217 27.71 -0.49 7.14
C GLN A 217 27.67 1.02 7.44
N GLU A 218 28.79 1.73 7.33
CA GLU A 218 28.83 3.17 7.61
C GLU A 218 28.02 3.99 6.60
N ILE A 219 27.97 3.55 5.34
CA ILE A 219 27.11 4.17 4.32
C ILE A 219 25.63 3.92 4.62
N ASP A 220 25.26 2.69 4.97
CA ASP A 220 23.89 2.34 5.33
C ASP A 220 23.45 3.08 6.60
N ASP A 221 24.33 3.20 7.60
CA ASP A 221 24.08 3.97 8.83
C ASP A 221 23.83 5.46 8.52
N ALA A 222 24.63 6.06 7.64
CA ALA A 222 24.43 7.46 7.23
C ALA A 222 23.06 7.69 6.59
N ILE A 223 22.53 6.71 5.85
CA ILE A 223 21.21 6.77 5.24
C ILE A 223 20.12 6.48 6.26
N THR A 224 20.19 5.35 6.97
CA THR A 224 19.11 4.83 7.81
C THR A 224 18.89 5.63 9.08
N TYR A 225 19.98 6.14 9.70
CA TYR A 225 19.91 7.02 10.88
C TYR A 225 19.97 8.51 10.53
N GLY A 226 20.23 8.85 9.27
CA GLY A 226 20.42 10.22 8.80
C GLY A 226 19.31 10.72 7.87
N PHE A 227 19.71 11.07 6.67
CA PHE A 227 18.82 11.76 5.72
C PHE A 227 17.68 10.88 5.17
N GLY A 228 17.81 9.55 5.17
CA GLY A 228 16.76 8.63 4.75
C GLY A 228 15.47 8.76 5.57
N LEU A 229 15.58 9.02 6.89
CA LEU A 229 14.41 9.29 7.75
C LEU A 229 13.60 10.51 7.28
N ARG A 230 14.27 11.53 6.74
CA ARG A 230 13.59 12.72 6.18
C ARG A 230 12.97 12.41 4.83
N TRP A 231 13.68 11.67 3.98
CA TRP A 231 13.23 11.34 2.63
C TRP A 231 12.02 10.39 2.65
N ALA A 232 11.93 9.50 3.62
CA ALA A 232 10.77 8.61 3.78
C ALA A 232 9.44 9.37 3.97
N GLN A 233 9.48 10.60 4.49
CA GLN A 233 8.28 11.38 4.78
C GLN A 233 8.10 12.61 3.85
N MET A 234 9.17 13.29 3.45
CA MET A 234 9.12 14.57 2.74
C MET A 234 9.72 14.50 1.34
N GLY A 235 10.59 13.55 1.05
CA GLY A 235 11.39 13.53 -0.17
C GLY A 235 12.51 14.58 -0.14
N LEU A 236 13.10 14.85 -1.32
CA LEU A 236 14.28 15.69 -1.45
C LEU A 236 13.95 17.19 -1.29
N PHE A 237 13.09 17.72 -2.15
CA PHE A 237 12.83 19.16 -2.21
C PHE A 237 12.07 19.71 -1.01
N GLU A 238 11.11 18.96 -0.47
CA GLU A 238 10.39 19.38 0.73
C GLU A 238 11.30 19.43 1.96
N THR A 239 12.25 18.48 2.07
CA THR A 239 13.30 18.51 3.11
C THR A 239 14.11 19.81 3.04
N TYR A 240 14.52 20.22 1.86
CA TYR A 240 15.29 21.45 1.68
C TYR A 240 14.44 22.72 1.81
N ARG A 241 13.16 22.68 1.46
CA ARG A 241 12.22 23.77 1.73
C ARG A 241 12.13 24.07 3.22
N VAL A 242 12.01 23.03 4.06
CA VAL A 242 11.98 23.14 5.51
C VAL A 242 13.32 23.68 6.05
N ALA A 243 14.44 23.19 5.50
CA ALA A 243 15.79 23.67 5.88
C ALA A 243 16.02 25.16 5.56
N GLY A 244 15.29 25.73 4.61
CA GLY A 244 15.32 27.17 4.31
C GLY A 244 14.61 28.06 5.32
N GLY A 245 13.98 27.47 6.36
CA GLY A 245 13.22 28.17 7.39
C GLY A 245 12.00 28.92 6.81
N GLU A 246 11.59 30.01 7.45
CA GLU A 246 10.44 30.81 7.01
C GLU A 246 10.58 31.40 5.60
N ALA A 247 11.84 31.64 5.15
CA ALA A 247 12.11 32.14 3.80
C ALA A 247 12.07 31.05 2.71
N GLY A 248 11.94 29.76 3.08
CA GLY A 248 11.64 28.63 2.22
C GLY A 248 12.73 28.28 1.21
N MET A 249 12.32 27.59 0.12
CA MET A 249 13.22 27.04 -0.89
C MET A 249 14.10 28.08 -1.59
N ALA A 250 13.56 29.26 -1.90
CA ALA A 250 14.32 30.31 -2.57
C ALA A 250 15.52 30.78 -1.74
N HIS A 251 15.34 30.88 -0.43
CA HIS A 251 16.41 31.23 0.48
C HIS A 251 17.45 30.11 0.57
N PHE A 252 17.00 28.87 0.73
CA PHE A 252 17.89 27.70 0.76
C PHE A 252 18.76 27.63 -0.51
N MET A 253 18.15 27.75 -1.70
CA MET A 253 18.86 27.73 -2.97
C MET A 253 19.88 28.87 -3.09
N LYS A 254 19.54 30.06 -2.63
CA LYS A 254 20.47 31.21 -2.64
C LYS A 254 21.66 30.99 -1.72
N GLN A 255 21.43 30.40 -0.55
CA GLN A 255 22.47 30.20 0.48
C GLN A 255 23.36 29.00 0.15
N PHE A 256 22.79 27.85 -0.21
CA PHE A 256 23.52 26.59 -0.37
C PHE A 256 23.76 26.21 -1.85
N GLY A 257 23.01 26.76 -2.79
CA GLY A 257 23.17 26.47 -4.22
C GLY A 257 24.59 26.67 -4.75
N PRO A 258 25.34 27.70 -4.34
CA PRO A 258 26.73 27.87 -4.74
C PRO A 258 27.65 26.70 -4.39
N ALA A 259 27.38 25.99 -3.27
CA ALA A 259 28.16 24.83 -2.83
C ALA A 259 28.01 23.63 -3.78
N LEU A 260 26.95 23.54 -4.57
CA LEU A 260 26.78 22.49 -5.59
C LEU A 260 27.83 22.54 -6.70
N LYS A 261 28.57 23.64 -6.84
CA LYS A 261 29.71 23.76 -7.78
C LYS A 261 31.00 23.17 -7.20
N TRP A 262 31.02 22.82 -5.91
CA TRP A 262 32.20 22.24 -5.30
C TRP A 262 32.31 20.76 -5.65
N PRO A 263 33.53 20.20 -5.75
CA PRO A 263 33.76 18.83 -6.18
C PRO A 263 33.54 17.84 -5.02
N TRP A 264 32.33 17.86 -4.42
CA TRP A 264 31.99 16.99 -3.30
C TRP A 264 31.50 15.61 -3.73
N THR A 265 31.14 15.44 -5.02
CA THR A 265 30.59 14.22 -5.54
C THR A 265 31.25 13.79 -6.85
N LYS A 266 31.18 12.49 -7.15
CA LYS A 266 31.67 11.89 -8.41
C LYS A 266 30.54 11.34 -9.28
N LEU A 267 29.36 11.96 -9.29
CA LEU A 267 28.11 11.47 -9.86
C LEU A 267 28.17 10.93 -11.30
N MET A 268 29.09 11.44 -12.12
CA MET A 268 29.21 11.06 -13.53
C MET A 268 30.23 9.95 -13.77
N ASP A 269 30.86 9.44 -12.70
CA ASP A 269 31.90 8.44 -12.76
C ASP A 269 31.56 7.27 -11.85
N VAL A 270 32.12 6.10 -12.12
CA VAL A 270 32.02 4.89 -11.27
C VAL A 270 33.38 4.24 -11.20
N PRO A 271 33.77 3.65 -10.04
CA PRO A 271 35.01 2.90 -9.96
C PRO A 271 34.95 1.66 -10.86
N GLU A 272 36.10 1.22 -11.37
CA GLU A 272 36.18 -0.05 -12.06
C GLU A 272 35.83 -1.19 -11.08
N LEU A 273 34.89 -2.06 -11.45
CA LEU A 273 34.46 -3.20 -10.65
C LEU A 273 35.49 -4.34 -10.76
N THR A 274 36.65 -4.13 -10.13
CA THR A 274 37.70 -5.17 -10.06
C THR A 274 37.24 -6.30 -9.13
N ASP A 275 37.82 -7.52 -9.35
CA ASP A 275 37.54 -8.66 -8.47
C ASP A 275 37.85 -8.34 -7.00
N GLU A 276 38.85 -7.50 -6.71
CA GLU A 276 39.21 -7.05 -5.37
C GLU A 276 38.14 -6.16 -4.76
N LEU A 277 37.60 -5.19 -5.53
CA LEU A 277 36.54 -4.31 -5.05
C LEU A 277 35.23 -5.09 -4.81
N VAL A 278 34.86 -5.97 -5.74
CA VAL A 278 33.69 -6.85 -5.59
C VAL A 278 33.83 -7.74 -4.36
N LYS A 279 35.01 -8.34 -4.15
CA LYS A 279 35.29 -9.15 -2.96
C LYS A 279 35.19 -8.31 -1.67
N THR A 280 35.75 -7.12 -1.66
CA THR A 280 35.71 -6.21 -0.50
C THR A 280 34.28 -5.89 -0.12
N ILE A 281 33.43 -5.51 -1.09
CA ILE A 281 32.01 -5.19 -0.86
C ILE A 281 31.25 -6.41 -0.35
N SER A 282 31.48 -7.59 -0.96
CA SER A 282 30.83 -8.84 -0.55
C SER A 282 31.20 -9.22 0.89
N ASP A 283 32.48 -9.22 1.22
CA ASP A 283 32.98 -9.56 2.57
C ASP A 283 32.39 -8.59 3.64
N GLN A 284 32.31 -7.29 3.32
CA GLN A 284 31.70 -6.30 4.22
C GLN A 284 30.20 -6.52 4.37
N SER A 285 29.49 -6.80 3.29
CA SER A 285 28.05 -7.09 3.33
C SER A 285 27.75 -8.36 4.13
N ASP A 286 28.55 -9.41 3.97
CA ASP A 286 28.41 -10.64 4.77
C ASP A 286 28.72 -10.40 6.26
N ALA A 287 29.72 -9.56 6.58
CA ALA A 287 29.99 -9.17 7.96
C ALA A 287 28.84 -8.36 8.58
N GLN A 288 28.16 -7.53 7.79
CA GLN A 288 27.05 -6.68 8.21
C GLN A 288 25.77 -7.48 8.49
N SER A 289 25.37 -8.36 7.61
CA SER A 289 24.05 -9.03 7.65
C SER A 289 24.05 -10.52 7.30
N GLY A 290 25.20 -11.14 7.08
CA GLY A 290 25.34 -12.55 6.70
C GLY A 290 24.85 -13.55 7.75
N MET A 291 24.51 -13.09 8.98
CA MET A 291 23.84 -13.91 9.99
C MET A 291 22.38 -14.22 9.64
N TYR A 292 21.77 -13.45 8.74
CA TYR A 292 20.41 -13.65 8.27
C TYR A 292 20.40 -14.26 6.88
N SER A 293 19.45 -15.15 6.62
CA SER A 293 19.14 -15.55 5.25
C SER A 293 18.46 -14.40 4.49
N ILE A 294 18.52 -14.41 3.16
CA ILE A 294 17.81 -13.42 2.33
C ILE A 294 16.32 -13.40 2.65
N ARG A 295 15.70 -14.55 2.95
CA ARG A 295 14.28 -14.62 3.32
C ARG A 295 13.97 -13.97 4.66
N GLU A 296 14.87 -14.04 5.61
CA GLU A 296 14.73 -13.31 6.88
C GLU A 296 14.87 -11.80 6.67
N LEU A 297 15.85 -11.37 5.85
CA LEU A 297 16.00 -9.95 5.49
C LEU A 297 14.78 -9.39 4.75
N GLU A 298 14.18 -10.15 3.84
CA GLU A 298 12.93 -9.76 3.16
C GLU A 298 11.79 -9.55 4.17
N ARG A 299 11.63 -10.44 5.15
CA ARG A 299 10.60 -10.31 6.19
C ARG A 299 10.83 -9.09 7.06
N ILE A 300 12.07 -8.86 7.50
CA ILE A 300 12.44 -7.67 8.31
C ILE A 300 12.13 -6.40 7.52
N ARG A 301 12.51 -6.35 6.24
CA ARG A 301 12.21 -5.22 5.34
C ARG A 301 10.69 -4.95 5.26
N ASP A 302 9.92 -5.98 4.99
CA ASP A 302 8.46 -5.86 4.81
C ASP A 302 7.79 -5.37 6.09
N ASP A 303 8.16 -5.91 7.26
CA ASP A 303 7.63 -5.52 8.56
C ASP A 303 7.95 -4.04 8.87
N ASN A 304 9.18 -3.61 8.56
CA ASN A 304 9.60 -2.23 8.72
C ASN A 304 8.83 -1.29 7.76
N LEU A 305 8.65 -1.68 6.50
CA LEU A 305 7.87 -0.89 5.53
C LEU A 305 6.41 -0.74 5.97
N VAL A 306 5.77 -1.79 6.44
CA VAL A 306 4.41 -1.73 7.00
C VAL A 306 4.36 -0.77 8.18
N SER A 307 5.31 -0.86 9.10
CA SER A 307 5.37 -0.01 10.31
C SER A 307 5.55 1.47 9.95
N ILE A 308 6.47 1.79 9.03
CA ILE A 308 6.73 3.16 8.56
C ILE A 308 5.48 3.72 7.88
N MET A 309 4.90 2.99 6.94
CA MET A 309 3.73 3.46 6.18
C MET A 309 2.49 3.63 7.08
N ARG A 310 2.28 2.74 8.07
CA ARG A 310 1.20 2.92 9.06
C ARG A 310 1.46 4.13 9.97
N GLY A 311 2.69 4.38 10.39
CA GLY A 311 3.05 5.60 11.12
C GLY A 311 2.70 6.86 10.33
N LEU A 312 3.07 6.90 9.05
CA LEU A 312 2.70 7.99 8.13
C LEU A 312 1.20 8.10 7.88
N LYS A 313 0.47 6.98 7.89
CA LYS A 313 -0.99 6.93 7.78
C LYS A 313 -1.66 7.67 8.94
N GLY A 314 -1.19 7.46 10.18
CA GLY A 314 -1.66 8.19 11.36
C GLY A 314 -1.56 9.71 11.18
N GLN A 315 -0.48 10.20 10.58
CA GLN A 315 -0.22 11.62 10.30
C GLN A 315 -0.86 12.14 9.01
N ASN A 316 -1.53 11.31 8.22
CA ASN A 316 -2.10 11.66 6.91
C ASN A 316 -1.07 12.32 5.96
N TRP A 317 0.15 11.79 5.93
CA TRP A 317 1.27 12.36 5.19
C TRP A 317 1.99 11.32 4.31
N GLY A 318 2.65 11.77 3.21
CA GLY A 318 3.41 10.90 2.32
C GLY A 318 2.63 9.68 1.85
N ALA A 319 3.22 8.49 1.92
CA ALA A 319 2.57 7.22 1.60
C ALA A 319 1.34 6.95 2.47
N GLY A 320 1.30 7.46 3.71
CA GLY A 320 0.17 7.31 4.61
C GLY A 320 -1.12 7.97 4.10
N ARG A 321 -1.02 9.08 3.36
CA ARG A 321 -2.18 9.71 2.71
C ARG A 321 -2.81 8.79 1.66
N LEU A 322 -1.98 8.11 0.88
CA LEU A 322 -2.45 7.12 -0.09
C LEU A 322 -3.19 5.97 0.61
N LEU A 323 -2.63 5.42 1.69
CA LEU A 323 -3.28 4.36 2.46
C LEU A 323 -4.65 4.79 2.98
N LYS A 324 -4.79 6.01 3.52
CA LYS A 324 -6.11 6.53 3.93
C LYS A 324 -7.11 6.65 2.77
N GLN A 325 -6.66 7.03 1.58
CA GLN A 325 -7.55 7.08 0.41
C GLN A 325 -8.03 5.68 0.01
N ILE A 326 -7.16 4.67 0.11
CA ILE A 326 -7.51 3.28 -0.19
C ILE A 326 -8.50 2.76 0.86
N ASP A 327 -8.24 2.99 2.15
CA ASP A 327 -9.17 2.59 3.21
C ASP A 327 -10.57 3.15 2.99
N ARG A 328 -10.69 4.44 2.64
CA ARG A 328 -12.00 5.05 2.32
C ARG A 328 -12.71 4.34 1.17
N ARG A 329 -11.98 3.91 0.13
CA ARG A 329 -12.57 3.13 -0.97
C ARG A 329 -13.01 1.75 -0.53
N LEU A 330 -12.18 1.08 0.26
CA LEU A 330 -12.50 -0.24 0.81
C LEU A 330 -13.73 -0.19 1.71
N ASP A 331 -13.90 0.89 2.46
CA ASP A 331 -15.06 1.12 3.34
C ASP A 331 -16.36 1.38 2.56
N GLN A 332 -16.30 2.14 1.48
CA GLN A 332 -17.45 2.50 0.64
C GLN A 332 -18.10 1.31 -0.10
N THR A 333 -17.48 0.14 -0.09
CA THR A 333 -18.01 -1.07 -0.75
C THR A 333 -19.01 -1.87 0.08
N LYS A 334 -19.31 -1.43 1.33
CA LYS A 334 -20.23 -2.13 2.23
C LYS A 334 -21.64 -1.54 2.15
N ASP A 335 -22.55 -2.23 1.46
CA ASP A 335 -23.99 -2.03 1.63
C ASP A 335 -24.37 -2.49 3.05
N LEU A 336 -24.68 -1.52 3.92
CA LEU A 336 -25.10 -1.78 5.30
C LEU A 336 -26.58 -2.17 5.30
N ASP A 337 -26.87 -3.44 5.55
CA ASP A 337 -28.22 -3.89 5.89
C ASP A 337 -28.49 -3.53 7.37
N HIS A 338 -29.28 -2.48 7.59
CA HIS A 338 -29.67 -2.05 8.93
C HIS A 338 -30.49 -3.07 9.73
N ASN A 339 -30.98 -4.15 9.09
CA ASN A 339 -31.72 -5.22 9.75
C ASN A 339 -30.79 -6.32 10.28
N GLN A 340 -29.49 -6.21 10.04
CA GLN A 340 -28.46 -7.13 10.55
C GLN A 340 -27.51 -6.40 11.51
N LEU A 341 -26.78 -7.16 12.33
CA LEU A 341 -25.70 -6.59 13.13
C LEU A 341 -24.62 -6.02 12.20
N LEU A 342 -24.01 -4.90 12.59
CA LEU A 342 -23.04 -4.22 11.77
C LEU A 342 -21.67 -4.90 11.84
N THR A 343 -21.08 -5.25 10.71
CA THR A 343 -19.64 -5.57 10.66
C THR A 343 -18.87 -4.26 10.61
N THR A 344 -18.40 -3.79 11.76
CA THR A 344 -17.76 -2.48 11.91
C THR A 344 -16.27 -2.50 11.62
N ILE A 345 -15.59 -3.63 11.83
CA ILE A 345 -14.17 -3.83 11.54
C ILE A 345 -14.01 -5.15 10.79
N SER A 346 -13.15 -5.14 9.78
CA SER A 346 -12.64 -6.34 9.10
C SER A 346 -11.24 -6.03 8.62
N ARG A 347 -10.22 -6.62 9.26
CA ARG A 347 -8.80 -6.37 8.96
C ARG A 347 -7.91 -7.53 9.32
N VAL A 348 -6.63 -7.42 8.95
CA VAL A 348 -5.56 -8.31 9.41
C VAL A 348 -4.74 -7.59 10.48
N ILE A 349 -4.33 -8.32 11.53
CA ILE A 349 -3.51 -7.79 12.62
C ILE A 349 -2.09 -7.53 12.12
N PRO A 350 -1.60 -6.28 12.13
CA PRO A 350 -0.24 -5.98 11.71
C PRO A 350 0.78 -6.35 12.79
N ILE A 351 2.01 -6.67 12.38
CA ILE A 351 3.09 -7.11 13.29
C ILE A 351 3.38 -6.11 14.42
N ASN A 352 3.32 -4.82 14.13
CA ASN A 352 3.59 -3.77 15.14
C ASN A 352 2.48 -3.59 16.18
N TRP A 353 1.45 -4.44 16.16
CA TRP A 353 0.39 -4.48 17.17
C TRP A 353 0.57 -5.60 18.17
N THR A 354 1.57 -6.45 17.99
CA THR A 354 1.84 -7.56 18.89
C THR A 354 2.85 -7.18 19.99
N ASP A 355 2.75 -7.88 21.10
CA ASP A 355 3.70 -7.79 22.21
C ASP A 355 4.93 -8.70 21.98
N TYR A 356 5.80 -8.80 22.98
CA TYR A 356 7.01 -9.63 22.92
C TYR A 356 6.71 -11.15 22.90
N ASN A 357 5.47 -11.58 23.19
CA ASN A 357 5.03 -12.96 23.06
C ASN A 357 4.45 -13.26 21.67
N GLY A 358 4.33 -12.24 20.80
CA GLY A 358 3.73 -12.35 19.47
C GLY A 358 2.21 -12.27 19.48
N HIS A 359 1.57 -12.00 20.63
CA HIS A 359 0.12 -11.86 20.74
C HIS A 359 -0.31 -10.40 20.55
N LEU A 360 -1.52 -10.19 20.04
CA LEU A 360 -2.13 -8.86 19.98
C LEU A 360 -2.13 -8.23 21.36
N ASN A 361 -1.44 -7.08 21.48
CA ASN A 361 -1.34 -6.35 22.74
C ASN A 361 -2.74 -5.93 23.24
N ASP A 362 -2.98 -5.98 24.55
CA ASP A 362 -4.26 -5.65 25.19
C ASP A 362 -4.76 -4.24 24.82
N SER A 363 -3.87 -3.27 24.74
CA SER A 363 -4.20 -1.90 24.32
C SER A 363 -4.76 -1.83 22.89
N ARG A 364 -4.40 -2.78 22.04
CA ARG A 364 -4.88 -2.85 20.64
C ARG A 364 -6.29 -3.39 20.53
N TYR A 365 -6.72 -4.28 21.43
CA TYR A 365 -8.15 -4.63 21.53
C TYR A 365 -9.00 -3.38 21.82
N ALA A 366 -8.57 -2.55 22.77
CA ALA A 366 -9.25 -1.29 23.07
C ALA A 366 -9.26 -0.35 21.86
N GLN A 367 -8.15 -0.27 21.11
CA GLN A 367 -8.08 0.51 19.88
C GLN A 367 -9.06 0.00 18.82
N VAL A 368 -9.11 -1.32 18.59
CA VAL A 368 -10.03 -1.93 17.60
C VAL A 368 -11.48 -1.66 17.97
N PHE A 369 -11.86 -1.76 19.24
CA PHE A 369 -13.21 -1.43 19.68
C PHE A 369 -13.53 0.08 19.58
N SER A 370 -12.55 0.95 19.82
CA SER A 370 -12.72 2.40 19.58
C SER A 370 -12.93 2.69 18.09
N GLU A 371 -12.18 2.06 17.21
CA GLU A 371 -12.37 2.19 15.76
C GLU A 371 -13.70 1.59 15.29
N ALA A 372 -14.21 0.55 15.96
CA ALA A 372 -15.56 0.02 15.72
C ALA A 372 -16.65 1.04 16.11
N VAL A 373 -16.45 1.81 17.19
CA VAL A 373 -17.31 2.94 17.52
C VAL A 373 -17.26 4.01 16.43
N ASP A 374 -16.08 4.39 15.96
CA ASP A 374 -15.92 5.39 14.89
C ASP A 374 -16.62 4.92 13.59
N SER A 375 -16.56 3.65 13.25
CA SER A 375 -17.30 3.06 12.12
C SER A 375 -18.82 3.24 12.28
N VAL A 376 -19.37 3.04 13.48
CA VAL A 376 -20.79 3.34 13.75
C VAL A 376 -21.07 4.84 13.59
N MET A 377 -20.18 5.73 14.08
CA MET A 377 -20.34 7.17 13.93
C MET A 377 -20.42 7.59 12.46
N HIS A 378 -19.52 7.08 11.62
CA HIS A 378 -19.55 7.32 10.18
C HIS A 378 -20.85 6.80 9.54
N THR A 379 -21.29 5.61 9.90
CA THR A 379 -22.53 4.99 9.41
C THR A 379 -23.77 5.84 9.68
N VAL A 380 -23.84 6.48 10.85
CA VAL A 380 -25.00 7.27 11.26
C VAL A 380 -24.90 8.76 10.90
N GLY A 381 -23.82 9.17 10.23
CA GLY A 381 -23.57 10.56 9.82
C GLY A 381 -23.04 11.47 10.94
N ALA A 382 -22.50 10.89 12.02
CA ALA A 382 -21.80 11.62 13.07
C ALA A 382 -20.28 11.70 12.78
N ASP A 383 -19.93 12.01 11.54
CA ASP A 383 -18.60 12.02 10.95
C ASP A 383 -17.80 13.31 11.20
N GLU A 384 -16.69 13.50 10.49
CA GLU A 384 -15.85 14.71 10.58
C GLU A 384 -16.60 16.00 10.26
N VAL A 385 -17.64 15.96 9.41
CA VAL A 385 -18.46 17.13 9.07
C VAL A 385 -19.34 17.49 10.26
N TYR A 386 -19.91 16.49 10.91
CA TYR A 386 -20.70 16.64 12.12
C TYR A 386 -19.86 17.22 13.27
N VAL A 387 -18.63 16.76 13.44
CA VAL A 387 -17.69 17.31 14.44
C VAL A 387 -17.33 18.76 14.13
N LYS A 388 -17.10 19.12 12.86
CA LYS A 388 -16.88 20.52 12.46
C LYS A 388 -18.09 21.43 12.70
N ALA A 389 -19.29 20.85 12.69
CA ALA A 389 -20.53 21.58 13.06
C ALA A 389 -20.70 21.77 14.59
N GLY A 390 -19.71 21.32 15.37
CA GLY A 390 -19.69 21.55 16.83
C GLY A 390 -20.35 20.44 17.65
N MET A 391 -20.64 19.28 17.08
CA MET A 391 -21.32 18.16 17.74
C MET A 391 -20.46 16.91 17.76
N SER A 392 -20.53 16.10 18.83
CA SER A 392 -19.77 14.85 18.91
C SER A 392 -20.37 13.89 19.94
N TYR A 393 -19.91 12.65 19.92
CA TYR A 393 -20.12 11.66 20.98
C TYR A 393 -18.84 11.48 21.78
N PHE A 394 -18.94 11.49 23.12
CA PHE A 394 -17.83 11.17 24.01
C PHE A 394 -18.10 9.82 24.67
N THR A 395 -17.14 8.91 24.54
CA THR A 395 -17.13 7.66 25.28
C THR A 395 -16.91 7.95 26.76
N VAL A 396 -17.82 7.48 27.61
CA VAL A 396 -17.80 7.73 29.07
C VAL A 396 -17.60 6.48 29.89
N ASP A 397 -17.88 5.31 29.31
CA ASP A 397 -17.64 4.01 29.93
C ASP A 397 -17.36 2.95 28.89
N VAL A 398 -16.36 2.09 29.13
CA VAL A 398 -16.00 0.96 28.27
C VAL A 398 -15.60 -0.21 29.16
N GLN A 399 -16.22 -1.35 28.91
CA GLN A 399 -15.84 -2.61 29.52
C GLN A 399 -15.37 -3.56 28.41
N ILE A 400 -14.17 -4.15 28.55
CA ILE A 400 -13.62 -5.13 27.61
C ILE A 400 -13.39 -6.43 28.36
N THR A 401 -13.81 -7.55 27.74
CA THR A 401 -13.57 -8.90 28.22
C THR A 401 -12.76 -9.64 27.16
N TYR A 402 -11.57 -10.10 27.54
CA TYR A 402 -10.69 -10.91 26.69
C TYR A 402 -11.09 -12.37 26.85
N VAL A 403 -11.23 -13.08 25.74
CA VAL A 403 -11.70 -14.48 25.71
C VAL A 403 -10.61 -15.38 25.16
N ASP A 404 -9.91 -14.95 24.14
CA ASP A 404 -8.86 -15.71 23.47
C ASP A 404 -7.81 -14.78 22.86
N GLU A 405 -6.68 -15.34 22.43
CA GLU A 405 -5.56 -14.64 21.84
C GLU A 405 -5.63 -14.61 20.31
N CYS A 406 -4.97 -13.63 19.68
CA CYS A 406 -4.70 -13.61 18.25
C CYS A 406 -3.30 -13.04 17.97
N HIS A 407 -2.77 -13.29 16.77
CA HIS A 407 -1.41 -13.06 16.39
C HIS A 407 -1.30 -12.11 15.19
N ALA A 408 -0.10 -11.66 14.89
CA ALA A 408 0.17 -10.95 13.64
C ALA A 408 -0.17 -11.83 12.43
N GLY A 409 -0.87 -11.25 11.46
CA GLY A 409 -1.34 -11.97 10.27
C GLY A 409 -2.73 -12.58 10.41
N ASP A 410 -3.27 -12.67 11.63
CA ASP A 410 -4.64 -13.16 11.82
C ASP A 410 -5.65 -12.13 11.31
N ALA A 411 -6.65 -12.62 10.57
CA ALA A 411 -7.78 -11.80 10.16
C ALA A 411 -8.81 -11.73 11.29
N ILE A 412 -9.28 -10.53 11.59
CA ILE A 412 -10.33 -10.28 12.59
C ILE A 412 -11.51 -9.55 11.98
N GLU A 413 -12.69 -9.79 12.56
CA GLU A 413 -13.88 -8.98 12.34
C GLU A 413 -14.50 -8.55 13.67
N VAL A 414 -15.15 -7.38 13.69
CA VAL A 414 -15.94 -6.92 14.84
C VAL A 414 -17.38 -6.76 14.41
N ILE A 415 -18.25 -7.49 15.10
CA ILE A 415 -19.70 -7.40 14.94
C ILE A 415 -20.25 -6.50 16.03
N THR A 416 -21.03 -5.50 15.63
CA THR A 416 -21.55 -4.46 16.52
C THR A 416 -23.07 -4.41 16.55
N LYS A 417 -23.63 -4.31 17.73
CA LYS A 417 -25.05 -4.11 18.01
C LYS A 417 -25.27 -2.75 18.66
N VAL A 418 -26.21 -1.95 18.12
CA VAL A 418 -26.72 -0.77 18.78
C VAL A 418 -27.81 -1.20 19.73
N THR A 419 -27.63 -1.02 21.04
CA THR A 419 -28.59 -1.45 22.06
C THR A 419 -29.43 -0.31 22.63
N GLU A 420 -28.90 0.92 22.62
CA GLU A 420 -29.60 2.15 22.98
C GLU A 420 -29.16 3.27 22.03
N GLY A 421 -30.07 3.97 21.38
CA GLY A 421 -29.78 5.03 20.41
C GLY A 421 -30.77 6.19 20.52
N GLU A 422 -31.37 6.41 21.71
CA GLU A 422 -32.35 7.47 21.96
C GLU A 422 -31.80 8.60 22.86
N GLY A 423 -32.25 9.80 22.57
CA GLY A 423 -31.86 11.00 23.30
C GLY A 423 -30.33 11.25 23.15
N LYS A 424 -29.66 11.53 24.27
CA LYS A 424 -28.23 11.83 24.30
C LYS A 424 -27.32 10.61 24.55
N LYS A 425 -27.91 9.44 24.78
CA LYS A 425 -27.16 8.21 25.09
C LYS A 425 -27.07 7.30 23.89
N LEU A 426 -25.93 6.67 23.75
CA LEU A 426 -25.68 5.61 22.79
C LEU A 426 -24.98 4.46 23.51
N ARG A 427 -25.53 3.25 23.43
CA ARG A 427 -24.89 2.03 23.94
C ARG A 427 -24.61 1.08 22.79
N LEU A 428 -23.39 0.57 22.77
CA LEU A 428 -22.92 -0.38 21.77
C LEU A 428 -22.42 -1.65 22.46
N GLN A 429 -22.71 -2.79 21.87
CA GLN A 429 -22.09 -4.07 22.19
C GLN A 429 -21.29 -4.54 20.99
N HIS A 430 -20.08 -4.96 21.23
CA HIS A 430 -19.15 -5.45 20.23
C HIS A 430 -18.69 -6.86 20.55
N ALA A 431 -18.47 -7.67 19.51
CA ALA A 431 -17.78 -8.94 19.62
C ALA A 431 -16.75 -9.06 18.51
N MET A 432 -15.52 -9.40 18.87
CA MET A 432 -14.40 -9.61 17.94
C MET A 432 -14.23 -11.11 17.70
N PHE A 433 -14.10 -11.48 16.43
CA PHE A 433 -13.92 -12.86 15.99
C PHE A 433 -12.67 -12.98 15.10
N ASP A 434 -12.08 -14.19 15.08
CA ASP A 434 -11.08 -14.55 14.08
C ASP A 434 -11.73 -15.00 12.75
N ALA A 435 -10.88 -15.38 11.77
CA ALA A 435 -11.32 -15.89 10.46
C ALA A 435 -12.15 -17.18 10.55
N HIS A 436 -11.99 -17.95 11.64
CA HIS A 436 -12.72 -19.20 11.91
C HIS A 436 -13.99 -18.98 12.74
N LYS A 437 -14.38 -17.72 12.96
CA LYS A 437 -15.55 -17.30 13.74
C LYS A 437 -15.45 -17.64 15.25
N LYS A 438 -14.23 -17.83 15.73
CA LYS A 438 -13.94 -18.01 17.16
C LYS A 438 -13.96 -16.65 17.84
N LEU A 439 -14.65 -16.54 18.96
CA LEU A 439 -14.73 -15.31 19.76
C LEU A 439 -13.39 -15.02 20.44
N LEU A 440 -12.84 -13.82 20.20
CA LEU A 440 -11.59 -13.35 20.76
C LEU A 440 -11.79 -12.39 21.93
N ALA A 441 -12.74 -11.46 21.81
CA ALA A 441 -13.05 -10.49 22.86
C ALA A 441 -14.45 -9.91 22.67
N THR A 442 -14.99 -9.33 23.76
CA THR A 442 -16.22 -8.53 23.72
C THR A 442 -16.00 -7.15 24.33
N SER A 443 -16.81 -6.16 23.90
CA SER A 443 -16.81 -4.84 24.54
C SER A 443 -18.23 -4.30 24.65
N GLU A 444 -18.47 -3.59 25.74
CA GLU A 444 -19.64 -2.72 25.92
C GLU A 444 -19.17 -1.28 26.05
N ALA A 445 -19.77 -0.38 25.29
CA ALA A 445 -19.44 1.03 25.30
C ALA A 445 -20.69 1.90 25.55
N LEU A 446 -20.57 2.88 26.44
CA LEU A 446 -21.53 3.94 26.64
C LEU A 446 -20.94 5.26 26.14
N LEU A 447 -21.67 5.92 25.25
CA LEU A 447 -21.31 7.24 24.73
C LEU A 447 -22.42 8.25 25.07
N ILE A 448 -21.99 9.50 25.26
CA ILE A 448 -22.89 10.63 25.49
C ILE A 448 -22.65 11.67 24.39
N HIS A 449 -23.75 12.08 23.76
CA HIS A 449 -23.74 13.17 22.80
C HIS A 449 -23.52 14.51 23.47
N VAL A 450 -22.66 15.35 22.92
CA VAL A 450 -22.20 16.61 23.47
C VAL A 450 -22.17 17.73 22.43
N ASP A 451 -22.45 18.94 22.85
CA ASP A 451 -22.10 20.16 22.13
C ASP A 451 -20.68 20.57 22.50
N LEU A 452 -19.80 20.66 21.50
CA LEU A 452 -18.36 20.91 21.67
C LEU A 452 -18.06 22.34 22.13
N GLY A 453 -18.94 23.31 21.82
CA GLY A 453 -18.81 24.72 22.23
C GLY A 453 -19.09 24.88 23.70
N THR A 454 -20.22 24.33 24.18
CA THR A 454 -20.63 24.42 25.59
C THR A 454 -20.06 23.28 26.45
N ARG A 455 -19.56 22.20 25.85
CA ARG A 455 -19.10 20.96 26.49
C ARG A 455 -20.15 20.29 27.38
N LYS A 456 -21.44 20.48 27.04
CA LYS A 456 -22.58 19.91 27.77
C LYS A 456 -23.25 18.82 26.93
N ALA A 457 -23.81 17.83 27.63
CA ALA A 457 -24.59 16.78 27.01
C ALA A 457 -25.88 17.37 26.42
N CYS A 458 -26.16 17.06 25.16
CA CYS A 458 -27.37 17.50 24.43
C CYS A 458 -27.90 16.37 23.57
N SER A 459 -29.05 16.53 22.95
CA SER A 459 -29.57 15.59 21.96
C SER A 459 -28.85 15.77 20.64
N PRO A 460 -28.60 14.66 19.88
CA PRO A 460 -28.01 14.74 18.55
C PRO A 460 -28.93 15.43 17.54
N LEU A 461 -28.37 15.88 16.43
CA LEU A 461 -29.16 16.42 15.32
C LEU A 461 -30.14 15.39 14.77
N PRO A 462 -31.31 15.81 14.24
CA PRO A 462 -32.39 14.89 13.84
C PRO A 462 -31.95 13.77 12.89
N ALA A 463 -31.06 14.03 11.95
CA ALA A 463 -30.58 13.03 11.00
C ALA A 463 -29.87 11.87 11.73
N VAL A 464 -28.90 12.18 12.61
CA VAL A 464 -28.16 11.21 13.40
C VAL A 464 -29.07 10.51 14.41
N SER A 465 -29.91 11.25 15.11
CA SER A 465 -30.86 10.72 16.09
C SER A 465 -31.81 9.69 15.47
N ASN A 466 -32.40 10.04 14.31
CA ASN A 466 -33.33 9.15 13.60
C ASN A 466 -32.65 7.87 13.09
N CYS A 467 -31.40 7.98 12.61
CA CYS A 467 -30.63 6.83 12.15
C CYS A 467 -30.32 5.87 13.32
N LEU A 468 -29.83 6.40 14.44
CA LEU A 468 -29.54 5.61 15.64
C LEU A 468 -30.80 4.94 16.22
N ALA A 469 -31.92 5.64 16.29
CA ALA A 469 -33.19 5.08 16.77
C ALA A 469 -33.68 3.92 15.88
N LYS A 470 -33.56 4.07 14.54
CA LYS A 470 -33.89 3.00 13.60
C LYS A 470 -32.99 1.77 13.78
N LEU A 471 -31.66 1.98 13.91
CA LEU A 471 -30.71 0.88 14.15
C LEU A 471 -30.99 0.18 15.48
N ALA A 472 -31.18 0.95 16.57
CA ALA A 472 -31.48 0.35 17.87
C ALA A 472 -32.76 -0.49 17.83
N LEU A 473 -33.82 0.00 17.16
CA LEU A 473 -35.08 -0.72 16.99
C LEU A 473 -34.87 -2.02 16.17
N ALA A 474 -34.20 -1.93 15.03
CA ALA A 474 -33.92 -3.08 14.18
C ALA A 474 -33.07 -4.14 14.90
N HIS A 475 -32.09 -3.69 15.70
CA HIS A 475 -31.21 -4.57 16.45
C HIS A 475 -31.86 -5.19 17.71
N GLN A 476 -33.01 -4.65 18.17
CA GLN A 476 -33.63 -5.10 19.43
C GLN A 476 -33.97 -6.60 19.43
N ALA A 477 -34.45 -7.11 18.30
CA ALA A 477 -34.81 -8.53 18.14
C ALA A 477 -33.64 -9.45 17.81
N LEU A 478 -32.46 -8.90 17.50
CA LEU A 478 -31.29 -9.68 17.12
C LEU A 478 -30.58 -10.22 18.36
N ARG A 479 -29.91 -11.37 18.20
CA ARG A 479 -29.05 -11.96 19.25
C ARG A 479 -27.91 -11.01 19.63
N ALA A 480 -27.29 -11.27 20.78
CA ALA A 480 -26.08 -10.56 21.18
C ALA A 480 -24.94 -10.82 20.18
N PRO A 481 -24.03 -9.85 19.95
CA PRO A 481 -22.93 -10.02 18.97
C PRO A 481 -22.10 -11.27 19.18
N GLN A 482 -21.78 -11.64 20.44
CA GLN A 482 -21.01 -12.83 20.77
C GLN A 482 -21.70 -14.16 20.38
N ASP A 483 -22.98 -14.13 20.11
CA ASP A 483 -23.76 -15.31 19.69
C ASP A 483 -24.04 -15.30 18.17
N HIS A 484 -23.47 -14.35 17.43
CA HIS A 484 -23.73 -14.14 16.00
C HIS A 484 -23.46 -15.40 15.18
N HIS A 485 -22.35 -16.07 15.43
CA HIS A 485 -21.91 -17.26 14.68
C HIS A 485 -22.32 -18.61 15.31
N LYS A 486 -23.05 -18.64 16.43
CA LYS A 486 -23.47 -19.88 17.07
C LYS A 486 -24.67 -20.59 16.39
N ALA A 487 -25.20 -20.02 15.33
CA ALA A 487 -26.39 -20.52 14.64
C ALA A 487 -26.15 -20.91 13.17
N GLN A 488 -24.92 -20.92 12.73
CA GLN A 488 -24.46 -21.47 11.45
C GLN A 488 -23.68 -22.78 11.70
#